data_da14c81ab441ed16508eb67a6215f6e2
#
_entry.id   da14c81ab441ed16508eb67a6215f6e2
#
_cell.length_a   1.000
_cell.length_b   1.000
_cell.length_c   1.000
_cell.angle_alpha   90.00
_cell.angle_beta   90.00
_cell.angle_gamma   90.00
#
_symmetry.space_group_name_H-M   'P 1'
#
loop_
_entity.id
_entity.type
_entity.pdbx_description
1 polymer ?
#
loop_
_entity_poly.entity_id
_entity_poly.type
_entity_poly.pdbx_seq_one_letter_code
_entity_poly.pdbx_strand_id
1 'polypeptide(L)'
;GGYPPPPPPAAPQGPAPQQQPAGEDDADRSLLRDPLSLVLIGVIVVALVAAGLIGAELYARKRADDIVSRVVACVVQDSASASFGALPPFLVQHFSKHYSHISIETAGNQIRDAKGMQVKLTIEDVRLQDTADSAGTVGAMDVEVTWSTQGIEETIGNALPLVGMFVSGVRTDPADGTIVLGGTLGGITARPQVENGSLRLEVLRLNGLGISLPRETVQPMLDAFTEELTSNYPLGIRADSVQVTDSGVIAHFSTRDAAIPKGGEDPCFAGL
;
A
#
# COMPACT_ATOMS: atom_id res chain seq x y z
N GLY A 1 45.33 -71.80 -82.23
CA GLY A 1 45.06 -71.18 -80.93
C GLY A 1 45.79 -69.90 -80.83
N GLY A 2 45.09 -68.75 -80.97
CA GLY A 2 45.67 -67.45 -80.76
C GLY A 2 45.22 -66.86 -79.42
N TYR A 3 46.17 -66.44 -78.65
CA TYR A 3 45.93 -65.66 -77.44
C TYR A 3 45.59 -64.25 -77.83
N PRO A 4 44.57 -63.62 -77.14
CA PRO A 4 44.33 -62.23 -77.36
C PRO A 4 45.42 -61.35 -76.70
N PRO A 5 45.68 -60.15 -77.25
CA PRO A 5 46.70 -59.28 -76.71
C PRO A 5 46.26 -58.68 -75.35
N PRO A 6 47.28 -58.35 -74.51
CA PRO A 6 47.00 -57.76 -73.19
C PRO A 6 46.45 -56.36 -73.36
N PRO A 7 45.59 -55.90 -72.40
CA PRO A 7 45.02 -54.56 -72.41
C PRO A 7 46.09 -53.46 -72.13
N PRO A 8 45.93 -52.26 -72.68
CA PRO A 8 46.91 -51.19 -72.51
C PRO A 8 46.94 -50.70 -71.01
N PRO A 9 48.12 -50.21 -70.59
CA PRO A 9 48.25 -49.71 -69.19
C PRO A 9 47.34 -48.51 -68.93
N ALA A 10 46.75 -48.50 -67.75
CA ALA A 10 45.89 -47.42 -67.27
C ALA A 10 46.75 -46.14 -67.13
N ALA A 11 46.18 -45.06 -67.66
CA ALA A 11 46.77 -43.70 -67.48
C ALA A 11 46.79 -43.30 -66.00
N PRO A 12 47.77 -42.55 -65.52
CA PRO A 12 47.86 -42.09 -64.15
C PRO A 12 46.71 -41.15 -63.86
N GLN A 13 45.92 -41.52 -62.85
CA GLN A 13 44.90 -40.65 -62.30
C GLN A 13 45.61 -39.50 -61.57
N GLY A 14 45.37 -38.28 -62.01
CA GLY A 14 45.77 -37.06 -61.31
C GLY A 14 45.13 -36.96 -59.92
N PRO A 15 45.82 -36.30 -59.00
CA PRO A 15 45.27 -36.15 -57.62
C PRO A 15 43.92 -35.49 -57.64
N ALA A 16 42.94 -36.04 -56.87
CA ALA A 16 41.65 -35.51 -56.64
C ALA A 16 41.76 -34.10 -56.07
N PRO A 17 40.86 -33.16 -56.43
CA PRO A 17 40.85 -31.87 -55.81
C PRO A 17 40.59 -32.02 -54.34
N GLN A 18 41.55 -31.65 -53.50
CA GLN A 18 41.32 -31.47 -52.05
C GLN A 18 40.30 -30.36 -51.89
N GLN A 19 39.10 -30.70 -51.41
CA GLN A 19 38.19 -29.75 -50.88
C GLN A 19 38.88 -29.15 -49.65
N GLN A 20 39.27 -27.86 -49.72
CA GLN A 20 39.65 -27.07 -48.60
C GLN A 20 38.41 -26.96 -47.75
N PRO A 21 38.51 -27.21 -46.42
CA PRO A 21 37.37 -26.85 -45.50
C PRO A 21 37.17 -25.35 -45.65
N ALA A 22 35.93 -24.96 -45.98
CA ALA A 22 35.50 -23.58 -45.94
C ALA A 22 35.77 -23.05 -44.50
N GLY A 23 36.60 -22.04 -44.43
CA GLY A 23 36.97 -21.43 -43.16
C GLY A 23 35.75 -20.83 -42.51
N GLU A 24 35.33 -21.41 -41.40
CA GLU A 24 34.30 -20.88 -40.50
C GLU A 24 34.71 -19.54 -39.84
N ASP A 25 35.96 -19.11 -39.99
CA ASP A 25 36.51 -17.90 -39.37
C ASP A 25 36.25 -16.59 -40.14
N ASP A 26 35.82 -16.66 -41.40
CA ASP A 26 35.54 -15.45 -42.20
C ASP A 26 34.10 -14.94 -42.12
N ALA A 27 33.18 -15.76 -41.66
CA ALA A 27 31.79 -15.34 -41.48
C ALA A 27 31.63 -14.37 -40.28
N ASP A 28 32.36 -14.60 -39.18
CA ASP A 28 32.28 -13.76 -37.97
C ASP A 28 32.93 -12.37 -38.14
N ARG A 29 33.91 -12.24 -39.05
CA ARG A 29 34.56 -10.95 -39.29
C ARG A 29 33.84 -10.06 -40.26
N SER A 30 32.96 -10.60 -41.08
CA SER A 30 32.16 -9.80 -42.02
C SER A 30 30.96 -9.14 -41.38
N LEU A 31 30.35 -9.74 -40.33
CA LEU A 31 29.21 -9.22 -39.61
C LEU A 31 29.53 -7.92 -38.86
N LEU A 32 30.76 -7.73 -38.39
CA LEU A 32 31.21 -6.53 -37.69
C LEU A 32 31.63 -5.37 -38.59
N ARG A 33 31.76 -5.63 -39.92
CA ARG A 33 32.16 -4.62 -40.92
C ARG A 33 31.01 -4.01 -41.68
N ASP A 34 29.86 -4.62 -41.66
CA ASP A 34 28.65 -4.07 -42.29
C ASP A 34 28.02 -3.01 -41.39
N PRO A 35 27.87 -1.73 -41.81
CA PRO A 35 27.27 -0.67 -41.00
C PRO A 35 25.83 -1.00 -40.58
N LEU A 36 25.11 -1.79 -41.36
CA LEU A 36 23.77 -2.25 -41.04
C LEU A 36 23.78 -3.23 -39.85
N SER A 37 24.74 -4.14 -39.80
CA SER A 37 24.92 -5.08 -38.68
C SER A 37 25.29 -4.38 -37.39
N LEU A 38 26.14 -3.35 -37.44
CA LEU A 38 26.49 -2.54 -36.28
C LEU A 38 25.26 -1.77 -35.73
N VAL A 39 24.43 -1.20 -36.61
CA VAL A 39 23.20 -0.55 -36.23
C VAL A 39 22.23 -1.55 -35.59
N LEU A 40 22.09 -2.75 -36.17
CA LEU A 40 21.21 -3.78 -35.61
C LEU A 40 21.67 -4.25 -34.23
N ILE A 41 22.96 -4.50 -34.08
CA ILE A 41 23.56 -4.87 -32.78
C ILE A 41 23.33 -3.74 -31.78
N GLY A 42 23.51 -2.47 -32.15
CA GLY A 42 23.23 -1.31 -31.32
C GLY A 42 21.78 -1.26 -30.85
N VAL A 43 20.83 -1.48 -31.77
CA VAL A 43 19.40 -1.55 -31.44
C VAL A 43 19.09 -2.68 -30.48
N ILE A 44 19.65 -3.88 -30.68
CA ILE A 44 19.47 -5.02 -29.79
C ILE A 44 20.03 -4.71 -28.40
N VAL A 45 21.23 -4.15 -28.30
CA VAL A 45 21.83 -3.78 -27.02
C VAL A 45 20.94 -2.74 -26.28
N VAL A 46 20.50 -1.71 -26.97
CA VAL A 46 19.59 -0.69 -26.40
C VAL A 46 18.28 -1.33 -25.92
N ALA A 47 17.70 -2.23 -26.72
CA ALA A 47 16.48 -2.94 -26.35
C ALA A 47 16.68 -3.84 -25.12
N LEU A 48 17.80 -4.55 -25.03
CA LEU A 48 18.13 -5.38 -23.87
C LEU A 48 18.36 -4.54 -22.59
N VAL A 49 19.06 -3.42 -22.72
CA VAL A 49 19.25 -2.47 -21.61
C VAL A 49 17.91 -1.91 -21.14
N ALA A 50 17.07 -1.47 -22.08
CA ALA A 50 15.74 -0.96 -21.75
C ALA A 50 14.87 -2.03 -21.07
N ALA A 51 14.86 -3.26 -21.58
CA ALA A 51 14.15 -4.39 -20.97
C ALA A 51 14.67 -4.69 -19.56
N GLY A 52 15.98 -4.66 -19.36
CA GLY A 52 16.62 -4.85 -18.06
C GLY A 52 16.23 -3.76 -17.05
N LEU A 53 16.21 -2.49 -17.47
CA LEU A 53 15.79 -1.36 -16.63
C LEU A 53 14.31 -1.45 -16.25
N ILE A 54 13.44 -1.79 -17.21
CA ILE A 54 12.01 -1.98 -16.94
C ILE A 54 11.80 -3.14 -15.96
N GLY A 55 12.51 -4.26 -16.17
CA GLY A 55 12.44 -5.42 -15.26
C GLY A 55 12.89 -5.06 -13.83
N ALA A 56 14.01 -4.33 -13.71
CA ALA A 56 14.52 -3.86 -12.42
C ALA A 56 13.52 -2.90 -11.73
N GLU A 57 12.93 -1.97 -12.49
CA GLU A 57 11.91 -1.04 -12.00
C GLU A 57 10.69 -1.77 -11.41
N LEU A 58 10.13 -2.71 -12.19
CA LEU A 58 8.95 -3.47 -11.76
C LEU A 58 9.23 -4.35 -10.53
N TYR A 59 10.41 -4.98 -10.51
CA TYR A 59 10.85 -5.81 -9.38
C TYR A 59 11.05 -4.97 -8.11
N ALA A 60 11.77 -3.85 -8.22
CA ALA A 60 12.04 -2.98 -7.07
C ALA A 60 10.76 -2.38 -6.49
N ARG A 61 9.86 -1.90 -7.36
CA ARG A 61 8.55 -1.39 -6.96
C ARG A 61 7.73 -2.45 -6.23
N LYS A 62 7.55 -3.63 -6.84
CA LYS A 62 6.80 -4.72 -6.22
C LYS A 62 7.38 -5.11 -4.86
N ARG A 63 8.70 -5.15 -4.75
CA ARG A 63 9.38 -5.44 -3.50
C ARG A 63 9.10 -4.41 -2.42
N ALA A 64 9.07 -3.12 -2.78
CA ALA A 64 8.71 -2.03 -1.86
C ALA A 64 7.24 -2.09 -1.45
N ASP A 65 6.32 -2.29 -2.41
CA ASP A 65 4.89 -2.47 -2.14
C ASP A 65 4.68 -3.61 -1.13
N ASP A 66 5.32 -4.77 -1.33
CA ASP A 66 5.22 -5.93 -0.46
C ASP A 66 5.79 -5.67 0.96
N ILE A 67 6.87 -4.91 1.07
CA ILE A 67 7.48 -4.55 2.36
C ILE A 67 6.52 -3.65 3.15
N VAL A 68 6.07 -2.56 2.53
CA VAL A 68 5.16 -1.61 3.19
C VAL A 68 3.85 -2.28 3.56
N SER A 69 3.28 -3.11 2.67
CA SER A 69 2.06 -3.87 2.94
C SER A 69 2.20 -4.75 4.19
N ARG A 70 3.33 -5.46 4.34
CA ARG A 70 3.59 -6.30 5.52
C ARG A 70 3.72 -5.50 6.81
N VAL A 71 4.40 -4.36 6.75
CA VAL A 71 4.55 -3.49 7.92
C VAL A 71 3.19 -2.95 8.36
N VAL A 72 2.43 -2.42 7.41
CA VAL A 72 1.08 -1.91 7.71
C VAL A 72 0.20 -3.03 8.24
N ALA A 73 0.19 -4.21 7.61
CA ALA A 73 -0.58 -5.36 8.07
C ALA A 73 -0.22 -5.78 9.51
N CYS A 74 1.06 -5.72 9.88
CA CYS A 74 1.50 -5.95 11.25
C CYS A 74 0.93 -4.90 12.21
N VAL A 75 1.04 -3.62 11.87
CA VAL A 75 0.60 -2.50 12.73
C VAL A 75 -0.91 -2.51 12.93
N VAL A 76 -1.69 -2.75 11.87
CA VAL A 76 -3.16 -2.74 11.93
C VAL A 76 -3.75 -4.08 12.39
N GLN A 77 -2.95 -5.16 12.39
CA GLN A 77 -3.36 -6.54 12.68
C GLN A 77 -4.46 -7.04 11.70
N ASP A 78 -4.38 -6.61 10.45
CA ASP A 78 -5.24 -7.00 9.35
C ASP A 78 -4.44 -7.02 8.04
N SER A 79 -5.01 -7.56 6.98
CA SER A 79 -4.39 -7.48 5.66
C SER A 79 -4.35 -6.04 5.15
N ALA A 80 -3.26 -5.68 4.52
CA ALA A 80 -3.09 -4.37 3.92
C ALA A 80 -2.39 -4.49 2.57
N SER A 81 -2.66 -3.54 1.69
CA SER A 81 -1.97 -3.34 0.42
C SER A 81 -1.35 -1.96 0.39
N ALA A 82 -0.16 -1.86 -0.19
CA ALA A 82 0.50 -0.61 -0.44
C ALA A 82 0.94 -0.54 -1.89
N SER A 83 0.98 0.65 -2.45
CA SER A 83 1.47 0.90 -3.80
C SER A 83 2.17 2.24 -3.91
N PHE A 84 3.28 2.25 -4.64
CA PHE A 84 4.01 3.48 -4.96
C PHE A 84 3.59 4.04 -6.31
N GLY A 85 3.61 5.35 -6.43
CA GLY A 85 3.31 6.06 -7.67
C GLY A 85 4.18 5.62 -8.84
N ALA A 86 3.61 5.65 -10.07
CA ALA A 86 4.31 5.20 -11.27
C ALA A 86 5.30 6.22 -11.83
N LEU A 87 5.10 7.50 -11.54
CA LEU A 87 5.90 8.61 -12.03
C LEU A 87 6.32 9.53 -10.87
N PRO A 88 7.61 9.88 -10.78
CA PRO A 88 8.74 9.34 -11.55
C PRO A 88 8.93 7.82 -11.36
N PRO A 89 9.75 7.11 -12.18
CA PRO A 89 10.06 5.70 -11.96
C PRO A 89 10.52 5.43 -10.52
N PHE A 90 10.13 4.28 -9.95
CA PHE A 90 10.40 3.95 -8.54
C PHE A 90 11.89 3.99 -8.19
N LEU A 91 12.75 3.49 -9.10
CA LEU A 91 14.20 3.56 -8.88
C LEU A 91 14.71 4.99 -8.75
N VAL A 92 14.17 5.93 -9.54
CA VAL A 92 14.50 7.36 -9.42
C VAL A 92 14.04 7.91 -8.08
N GLN A 93 12.81 7.58 -7.65
CA GLN A 93 12.27 7.96 -6.34
C GLN A 93 13.13 7.41 -5.21
N HIS A 94 13.56 6.15 -5.31
CA HIS A 94 14.38 5.48 -4.30
C HIS A 94 15.78 6.10 -4.17
N PHE A 95 16.45 6.36 -5.29
CA PHE A 95 17.77 7.00 -5.28
C PHE A 95 17.73 8.46 -4.80
N SER A 96 16.68 9.18 -5.15
CA SER A 96 16.48 10.57 -4.69
C SER A 96 15.92 10.64 -3.26
N LYS A 97 15.50 9.51 -2.68
CA LYS A 97 14.79 9.44 -1.39
C LYS A 97 13.53 10.34 -1.34
N HIS A 98 12.93 10.51 -2.50
CA HIS A 98 11.75 11.35 -2.69
C HIS A 98 10.65 10.53 -3.36
N TYR A 99 9.61 10.19 -2.61
CA TYR A 99 8.47 9.42 -3.08
C TYR A 99 7.29 10.34 -3.33
N SER A 100 6.85 10.38 -4.59
CA SER A 100 5.81 11.32 -5.03
C SER A 100 4.43 10.96 -4.51
N HIS A 101 4.13 9.67 -4.43
CA HIS A 101 2.79 9.18 -4.06
C HIS A 101 2.89 7.76 -3.49
N ILE A 102 2.30 7.55 -2.32
CA ILE A 102 2.14 6.24 -1.68
C ILE A 102 0.67 6.08 -1.32
N SER A 103 0.04 5.00 -1.76
CA SER A 103 -1.33 4.65 -1.39
C SER A 103 -1.32 3.37 -0.56
N ILE A 104 -2.10 3.35 0.51
CA ILE A 104 -2.24 2.22 1.43
C ILE A 104 -3.72 1.99 1.66
N GLU A 105 -4.15 0.74 1.60
CA GLU A 105 -5.53 0.33 1.88
C GLU A 105 -5.53 -0.94 2.74
N THR A 106 -6.33 -0.95 3.82
CA THR A 106 -6.53 -2.12 4.68
C THR A 106 -7.74 -2.93 4.21
N ALA A 107 -7.78 -4.21 4.55
CA ALA A 107 -8.86 -5.10 4.12
C ALA A 107 -10.24 -4.75 4.74
N GLY A 108 -10.25 -4.04 5.86
CA GLY A 108 -11.49 -3.59 6.50
C GLY A 108 -12.08 -4.59 7.49
N ASN A 109 -11.34 -5.63 7.87
CA ASN A 109 -11.80 -6.54 8.91
C ASN A 109 -11.60 -5.95 10.30
N GLN A 110 -10.46 -5.28 10.50
CA GLN A 110 -10.15 -4.61 11.77
C GLN A 110 -8.97 -3.65 11.64
N ILE A 111 -8.88 -2.73 12.59
CA ILE A 111 -7.68 -1.96 12.90
C ILE A 111 -7.41 -2.19 14.39
N ARG A 112 -6.44 -3.06 14.70
CA ARG A 112 -6.20 -3.57 16.06
C ARG A 112 -7.50 -4.12 16.68
N ASP A 113 -7.98 -3.48 17.74
CA ASP A 113 -9.20 -3.91 18.45
C ASP A 113 -10.49 -3.42 17.80
N ALA A 114 -10.42 -2.42 16.90
CA ALA A 114 -11.58 -1.88 16.20
C ALA A 114 -11.99 -2.80 15.03
N LYS A 115 -13.05 -3.56 15.21
CA LYS A 115 -13.61 -4.48 14.21
C LYS A 115 -14.36 -3.73 13.10
N GLY A 116 -14.36 -4.27 11.89
CA GLY A 116 -15.08 -3.72 10.74
C GLY A 116 -14.65 -2.31 10.33
N MET A 117 -13.40 -1.94 10.63
CA MET A 117 -12.81 -0.66 10.29
C MET A 117 -11.84 -0.81 9.12
N GLN A 118 -12.02 0.02 8.10
CA GLN A 118 -11.15 0.14 6.93
C GLN A 118 -10.47 1.50 6.92
N VAL A 119 -9.21 1.52 6.52
CA VAL A 119 -8.44 2.75 6.32
C VAL A 119 -7.90 2.78 4.90
N LYS A 120 -8.10 3.91 4.22
CA LYS A 120 -7.43 4.29 2.98
C LYS A 120 -6.57 5.51 3.28
N LEU A 121 -5.30 5.39 2.96
CA LEU A 121 -4.30 6.41 3.23
C LEU A 121 -3.56 6.77 1.94
N THR A 122 -3.53 8.05 1.62
CA THR A 122 -2.73 8.61 0.53
C THR A 122 -1.68 9.54 1.12
N ILE A 123 -0.43 9.32 0.75
CA ILE A 123 0.70 10.13 1.19
C ILE A 123 1.39 10.70 -0.04
N GLU A 124 1.65 11.99 -0.04
CA GLU A 124 2.27 12.70 -1.14
C GLU A 124 3.53 13.44 -0.70
N ASP A 125 4.49 13.54 -1.60
CA ASP A 125 5.76 14.28 -1.41
C ASP A 125 6.51 13.84 -0.15
N VAL A 126 6.77 12.54 -0.02
CA VAL A 126 7.58 11.99 1.08
C VAL A 126 9.05 12.18 0.77
N ARG A 127 9.74 12.90 1.60
CA ARG A 127 11.20 13.14 1.50
C ARG A 127 11.90 12.55 2.72
N LEU A 128 12.69 11.52 2.51
CA LEU A 128 13.48 10.89 3.55
C LEU A 128 14.80 11.66 3.70
N GLN A 129 14.92 12.40 4.76
CA GLN A 129 16.10 13.15 5.11
C GLN A 129 16.35 13.05 6.62
N ASP A 130 17.33 12.26 6.98
CA ASP A 130 17.68 12.04 8.38
C ASP A 130 18.36 13.30 8.94
N THR A 131 17.68 13.93 9.90
CA THR A 131 18.17 15.09 10.67
C THR A 131 18.28 14.71 12.14
N ALA A 132 18.64 15.64 13.02
CA ALA A 132 18.70 15.36 14.47
C ALA A 132 17.33 14.94 15.02
N ASP A 133 16.25 15.57 14.56
CA ASP A 133 14.90 15.46 15.16
C ASP A 133 13.87 14.76 14.25
N SER A 134 14.21 14.48 12.98
CA SER A 134 13.27 13.96 11.98
C SER A 134 13.94 12.96 11.05
N ALA A 135 13.20 11.93 10.63
CA ALA A 135 13.60 11.00 9.58
C ALA A 135 13.23 11.50 8.17
N GLY A 136 12.48 12.61 8.08
CA GLY A 136 12.04 13.16 6.81
C GLY A 136 10.82 14.06 6.96
N THR A 137 10.17 14.33 5.83
CA THR A 137 8.94 15.15 5.75
C THR A 137 7.92 14.50 4.85
N VAL A 138 6.66 14.80 5.10
CA VAL A 138 5.50 14.46 4.25
C VAL A 138 4.87 15.77 3.81
N GLY A 139 4.71 15.99 2.51
CA GLY A 139 4.06 17.20 1.99
C GLY A 139 2.56 17.17 2.25
N ALA A 140 1.90 16.06 1.99
CA ALA A 140 0.48 15.87 2.24
C ALA A 140 0.17 14.43 2.66
N MET A 141 -0.83 14.29 3.53
CA MET A 141 -1.40 12.99 3.89
C MET A 141 -2.91 13.14 4.03
N ASP A 142 -3.64 12.29 3.35
CA ASP A 142 -5.09 12.23 3.38
C ASP A 142 -5.51 10.81 3.79
N VAL A 143 -6.39 10.72 4.78
CA VAL A 143 -6.86 9.46 5.37
C VAL A 143 -8.37 9.41 5.33
N GLU A 144 -8.92 8.36 4.76
CA GLU A 144 -10.33 8.00 4.85
C GLU A 144 -10.48 6.78 5.77
N VAL A 145 -11.28 6.92 6.80
CA VAL A 145 -11.64 5.84 7.72
C VAL A 145 -13.11 5.51 7.54
N THR A 146 -13.41 4.28 7.18
CA THR A 146 -14.79 3.76 7.13
C THR A 146 -14.98 2.76 8.25
N TRP A 147 -15.99 2.94 9.07
CA TRP A 147 -16.31 2.04 10.18
C TRP A 147 -17.75 1.57 10.08
N SER A 148 -17.93 0.26 9.91
CA SER A 148 -19.25 -0.35 9.74
C SER A 148 -20.05 -0.38 11.04
N THR A 149 -21.39 -0.33 10.96
CA THR A 149 -22.28 -0.47 12.12
C THR A 149 -22.04 -1.77 12.89
N GLN A 150 -21.85 -2.87 12.19
CA GLN A 150 -21.51 -4.17 12.78
C GLN A 150 -20.15 -4.11 13.51
N GLY A 151 -19.16 -3.48 12.89
CA GLY A 151 -17.83 -3.33 13.50
C GLY A 151 -17.84 -2.48 14.75
N ILE A 152 -18.64 -1.41 14.76
CA ILE A 152 -18.86 -0.56 15.96
C ILE A 152 -19.50 -1.40 17.08
N GLU A 153 -20.52 -2.20 16.78
CA GLU A 153 -21.18 -3.08 17.73
C GLU A 153 -20.23 -4.09 18.35
N GLU A 154 -19.48 -4.82 17.50
CA GLU A 154 -18.49 -5.80 17.93
C GLU A 154 -17.36 -5.19 18.78
N THR A 155 -16.89 -3.99 18.37
CA THR A 155 -15.84 -3.29 19.11
C THR A 155 -16.30 -2.87 20.50
N ILE A 156 -17.50 -2.31 20.60
CA ILE A 156 -18.08 -1.90 21.90
C ILE A 156 -18.30 -3.14 22.78
N GLY A 157 -18.83 -4.23 22.19
CA GLY A 157 -19.06 -5.47 22.91
C GLY A 157 -17.78 -6.08 23.49
N ASN A 158 -16.68 -5.98 22.75
CA ASN A 158 -15.38 -6.50 23.18
C ASN A 158 -14.64 -5.60 24.16
N ALA A 159 -14.66 -4.28 23.91
CA ALA A 159 -13.97 -3.30 24.74
C ALA A 159 -14.63 -3.06 26.10
N LEU A 160 -15.96 -3.14 26.15
CA LEU A 160 -16.76 -2.84 27.32
C LEU A 160 -17.78 -3.97 27.58
N PRO A 161 -17.35 -5.14 28.10
CA PRO A 161 -18.23 -6.30 28.26
C PRO A 161 -19.50 -6.02 29.06
N LEU A 162 -19.44 -5.15 30.08
CA LEU A 162 -20.62 -4.72 30.86
C LEU A 162 -21.57 -3.85 30.04
N VAL A 163 -21.04 -2.97 29.18
CA VAL A 163 -21.83 -2.11 28.29
C VAL A 163 -22.31 -2.92 27.09
N GLY A 164 -21.47 -3.80 26.55
CA GLY A 164 -21.80 -4.68 25.43
C GLY A 164 -22.98 -5.61 25.70
N MET A 165 -23.23 -6.01 26.96
CA MET A 165 -24.43 -6.75 27.34
C MET A 165 -25.72 -5.91 27.16
N PHE A 166 -25.60 -4.60 27.16
CA PHE A 166 -26.73 -3.67 27.00
C PHE A 166 -26.86 -3.15 25.57
N VAL A 167 -25.79 -3.22 24.74
CA VAL A 167 -25.79 -2.82 23.33
C VAL A 167 -26.05 -4.05 22.48
N SER A 168 -27.26 -4.18 21.95
CA SER A 168 -27.68 -5.30 21.11
C SER A 168 -27.89 -4.88 19.64
N GLY A 169 -27.44 -3.71 19.27
CA GLY A 169 -27.46 -3.22 17.88
C GLY A 169 -27.00 -1.78 17.74
N VAL A 170 -26.32 -1.53 16.63
CA VAL A 170 -25.94 -0.18 16.19
C VAL A 170 -26.71 0.15 14.93
N ARG A 171 -27.38 1.31 14.94
CA ARG A 171 -28.10 1.86 13.78
C ARG A 171 -27.58 3.25 13.48
N THR A 172 -27.62 3.60 12.23
CA THR A 172 -27.27 4.94 11.75
C THR A 172 -28.50 5.62 11.19
N ASP A 173 -28.57 6.91 11.37
CA ASP A 173 -29.54 7.79 10.72
C ASP A 173 -28.77 8.88 9.97
N PRO A 174 -28.56 8.71 8.65
CA PRO A 174 -27.83 9.68 7.86
C PRO A 174 -28.55 11.03 7.73
N ALA A 175 -29.91 11.04 7.82
CA ALA A 175 -30.69 12.27 7.69
C ALA A 175 -30.47 13.20 8.90
N ASP A 176 -30.36 12.61 10.08
CA ASP A 176 -30.07 13.32 11.32
C ASP A 176 -28.60 13.38 11.68
N GLY A 177 -27.76 12.62 10.93
CA GLY A 177 -26.32 12.49 11.20
C GLY A 177 -26.03 11.82 12.55
N THR A 178 -26.84 10.84 12.95
CA THR A 178 -26.77 10.23 14.27
C THR A 178 -26.48 8.74 14.23
N ILE A 179 -25.87 8.26 15.30
CA ILE A 179 -25.67 6.83 15.59
C ILE A 179 -26.52 6.50 16.81
N VAL A 180 -27.27 5.43 16.71
CA VAL A 180 -28.10 4.91 17.81
C VAL A 180 -27.51 3.58 18.27
N LEU A 181 -26.99 3.57 19.49
CA LEU A 181 -26.58 2.36 20.20
C LEU A 181 -27.80 1.87 20.98
N GLY A 182 -28.46 0.83 20.51
CA GLY A 182 -29.67 0.29 21.10
C GLY A 182 -29.40 -0.98 21.89
N GLY A 183 -30.17 -1.19 22.95
CA GLY A 183 -30.13 -2.40 23.77
C GLY A 183 -31.46 -2.66 24.48
N THR A 184 -31.56 -3.83 25.13
CA THR A 184 -32.76 -4.27 25.85
C THR A 184 -33.13 -3.35 27.02
N LEU A 185 -32.17 -2.64 27.59
CA LEU A 185 -32.35 -1.78 28.74
C LEU A 185 -32.36 -0.29 28.40
N GLY A 186 -32.17 0.07 27.12
CA GLY A 186 -32.15 1.45 26.68
C GLY A 186 -31.30 1.69 25.45
N GLY A 187 -31.00 2.94 25.16
CA GLY A 187 -30.19 3.34 24.03
C GLY A 187 -29.54 4.70 24.19
N ILE A 188 -28.44 4.86 23.49
CA ILE A 188 -27.68 6.11 23.38
C ILE A 188 -27.81 6.60 21.94
N THR A 189 -28.33 7.82 21.75
CA THR A 189 -28.25 8.51 20.45
C THR A 189 -27.14 9.53 20.54
N ALA A 190 -26.14 9.37 19.68
CA ALA A 190 -24.98 10.24 19.61
C ALA A 190 -24.77 10.75 18.18
N ARG A 191 -24.17 11.92 18.08
CA ARG A 191 -23.78 12.53 16.81
C ARG A 191 -22.26 12.67 16.78
N PRO A 192 -21.58 12.02 15.83
CA PRO A 192 -20.18 12.30 15.58
C PRO A 192 -20.03 13.66 14.90
N GLN A 193 -19.07 14.44 15.34
CA GLN A 193 -18.78 15.76 14.78
C GLN A 193 -17.28 16.06 14.87
N VAL A 194 -16.81 17.00 14.05
CA VAL A 194 -15.44 17.48 14.12
C VAL A 194 -15.44 18.80 14.88
N GLU A 195 -14.63 18.89 15.92
CA GLU A 195 -14.43 20.10 16.69
C GLU A 195 -12.93 20.33 16.91
N ASN A 196 -12.42 21.48 16.47
CA ASN A 196 -11.01 21.85 16.58
C ASN A 196 -10.02 20.85 15.96
N GLY A 197 -10.42 20.12 14.89
CA GLY A 197 -9.60 19.11 14.23
C GLY A 197 -9.57 17.76 14.96
N SER A 198 -10.44 17.57 15.96
CA SER A 198 -10.63 16.30 16.66
C SER A 198 -12.04 15.77 16.44
N LEU A 199 -12.18 14.44 16.42
CA LEU A 199 -13.51 13.83 16.43
C LEU A 199 -14.10 13.92 17.83
N ARG A 200 -15.37 14.30 17.92
CA ARG A 200 -16.17 14.27 19.14
C ARG A 200 -17.45 13.49 18.91
N LEU A 201 -17.93 12.86 19.96
CA LEU A 201 -19.20 12.16 19.97
C LEU A 201 -20.15 12.87 20.95
N GLU A 202 -21.05 13.69 20.41
CA GLU A 202 -22.05 14.40 21.19
C GLU A 202 -23.22 13.48 21.54
N VAL A 203 -23.49 13.26 22.82
CA VAL A 203 -24.69 12.54 23.27
C VAL A 203 -25.92 13.43 23.17
N LEU A 204 -26.85 13.06 22.30
CA LEU A 204 -28.12 13.78 22.12
C LEU A 204 -29.21 13.27 23.06
N ARG A 205 -29.30 11.95 23.22
CA ARG A 205 -30.31 11.27 24.04
C ARG A 205 -29.71 10.05 24.71
N LEU A 206 -30.10 9.86 25.95
CA LEU A 206 -29.78 8.67 26.72
C LEU A 206 -31.09 8.16 27.32
N ASN A 207 -31.59 7.03 26.86
CA ASN A 207 -32.82 6.39 27.32
C ASN A 207 -32.45 5.03 27.94
N GLY A 208 -32.89 4.79 29.18
CA GLY A 208 -32.66 3.49 29.80
C GLY A 208 -33.46 3.28 31.08
N LEU A 209 -33.96 2.06 31.30
CA LEU A 209 -34.59 1.57 32.53
C LEU A 209 -35.76 2.50 33.06
N GLY A 210 -36.40 3.25 32.17
CA GLY A 210 -37.41 4.23 32.61
C GLY A 210 -36.83 5.48 33.29
N ILE A 211 -35.52 5.64 33.32
CA ILE A 211 -34.77 6.77 33.86
C ILE A 211 -34.03 7.45 32.72
N SER A 212 -34.27 8.74 32.49
CA SER A 212 -33.38 9.55 31.64
C SER A 212 -32.18 9.97 32.49
N LEU A 213 -31.00 9.42 32.19
CA LEU A 213 -29.76 9.90 32.81
C LEU A 213 -29.42 11.29 32.26
N PRO A 214 -29.00 12.24 33.12
CA PRO A 214 -28.54 13.52 32.65
C PRO A 214 -27.34 13.37 31.70
N ARG A 215 -27.33 14.10 30.57
CA ARG A 215 -26.20 14.12 29.62
C ARG A 215 -24.89 14.45 30.31
N GLU A 216 -24.95 15.32 31.31
CA GLU A 216 -23.82 15.81 32.10
C GLU A 216 -23.05 14.68 32.81
N THR A 217 -23.68 13.52 33.00
CA THR A 217 -23.04 12.37 33.65
C THR A 217 -22.21 11.53 32.65
N VAL A 218 -22.65 11.43 31.40
CA VAL A 218 -22.07 10.52 30.39
C VAL A 218 -21.14 11.26 29.43
N GLN A 219 -21.46 12.51 29.12
CA GLN A 219 -20.65 13.30 28.17
C GLN A 219 -19.17 13.42 28.56
N PRO A 220 -18.81 13.70 29.83
CA PRO A 220 -17.39 13.77 30.21
C PRO A 220 -16.62 12.45 30.01
N MET A 221 -17.29 11.30 30.18
CA MET A 221 -16.67 10.00 29.94
C MET A 221 -16.39 9.74 28.45
N LEU A 222 -17.33 10.17 27.59
CA LEU A 222 -17.15 10.08 26.14
C LEU A 222 -16.15 11.09 25.61
N ASP A 223 -16.12 12.29 26.19
CA ASP A 223 -15.11 13.30 25.85
C ASP A 223 -13.72 12.81 26.21
N ALA A 224 -13.51 12.25 27.41
CA ALA A 224 -12.24 11.67 27.81
C ALA A 224 -11.82 10.49 26.93
N PHE A 225 -12.76 9.60 26.59
CA PHE A 225 -12.50 8.49 25.68
C PHE A 225 -12.11 8.99 24.26
N THR A 226 -12.85 9.96 23.75
CA THR A 226 -12.58 10.52 22.42
C THR A 226 -11.27 11.31 22.41
N GLU A 227 -10.95 12.03 23.48
CA GLU A 227 -9.69 12.74 23.63
C GLU A 227 -8.51 11.76 23.70
N GLU A 228 -8.63 10.65 24.42
CA GLU A 228 -7.60 9.60 24.46
C GLU A 228 -7.33 9.02 23.07
N LEU A 229 -8.38 8.79 22.28
CA LEU A 229 -8.26 8.30 20.90
C LEU A 229 -7.69 9.33 19.93
N THR A 230 -7.88 10.63 20.18
CA THR A 230 -7.61 11.70 19.22
C THR A 230 -6.45 12.61 19.59
N SER A 231 -6.01 12.61 20.86
CA SER A 231 -4.97 13.51 21.37
C SER A 231 -3.57 13.28 20.80
N ASN A 232 -3.30 12.06 20.31
CA ASN A 232 -1.98 11.64 19.84
C ASN A 232 -2.00 11.16 18.38
N TYR A 233 -2.71 11.84 17.51
CA TYR A 233 -2.63 11.51 16.09
C TYR A 233 -1.19 11.66 15.58
N PRO A 234 -0.64 10.62 14.94
CA PRO A 234 0.70 10.70 14.39
C PRO A 234 0.77 11.78 13.31
N LEU A 235 1.93 12.40 13.15
CA LEU A 235 2.20 13.39 12.11
C LEU A 235 1.28 14.64 12.13
N GLY A 236 0.64 14.93 13.27
CA GLY A 236 -0.23 16.10 13.38
C GLY A 236 -1.49 16.04 12.51
N ILE A 237 -1.94 14.84 12.14
CA ILE A 237 -3.18 14.62 11.42
C ILE A 237 -4.36 15.23 12.19
N ARG A 238 -5.29 15.84 11.46
CA ARG A 238 -6.51 16.43 12.02
C ARG A 238 -7.73 15.86 11.32
N ALA A 239 -8.83 15.74 12.06
CA ALA A 239 -10.10 15.42 11.47
C ALA A 239 -10.62 16.63 10.67
N ASP A 240 -11.01 16.39 9.42
CA ASP A 240 -11.58 17.39 8.52
C ASP A 240 -13.09 17.29 8.47
N SER A 241 -13.62 16.06 8.39
CA SER A 241 -15.06 15.80 8.34
C SER A 241 -15.40 14.42 8.89
N VAL A 242 -16.65 14.27 9.31
CA VAL A 242 -17.24 12.99 9.66
C VAL A 242 -18.66 12.95 9.12
N GLN A 243 -19.03 11.83 8.54
CA GLN A 243 -20.34 11.61 7.95
C GLN A 243 -20.93 10.28 8.41
N VAL A 244 -22.18 10.30 8.82
CA VAL A 244 -22.97 9.10 9.09
C VAL A 244 -23.61 8.63 7.79
N THR A 245 -23.47 7.35 7.47
CA THR A 245 -24.03 6.69 6.28
C THR A 245 -24.98 5.57 6.70
N ASP A 246 -25.70 4.97 5.75
CA ASP A 246 -26.60 3.84 6.04
C ASP A 246 -25.86 2.61 6.60
N SER A 247 -24.58 2.46 6.29
CA SER A 247 -23.77 1.29 6.67
C SER A 247 -22.79 1.55 7.81
N GLY A 248 -22.64 2.79 8.27
CA GLY A 248 -21.66 3.14 9.29
C GLY A 248 -21.28 4.61 9.30
N VAL A 249 -20.00 4.86 9.56
CA VAL A 249 -19.42 6.20 9.64
C VAL A 249 -18.22 6.29 8.71
N ILE A 250 -18.10 7.41 8.02
CA ILE A 250 -16.91 7.76 7.23
C ILE A 250 -16.31 9.01 7.84
N ALA A 251 -15.01 8.97 8.13
CA ALA A 251 -14.27 10.13 8.62
C ALA A 251 -13.07 10.41 7.73
N HIS A 252 -12.84 11.67 7.44
CA HIS A 252 -11.67 12.13 6.69
C HIS A 252 -10.75 12.92 7.60
N PHE A 253 -9.47 12.64 7.43
CA PHE A 253 -8.40 13.33 8.17
C PHE A 253 -7.33 13.75 7.21
N SER A 254 -6.62 14.82 7.53
CA SER A 254 -5.46 15.24 6.74
C SER A 254 -4.38 15.88 7.58
N THR A 255 -3.20 15.98 6.98
CA THR A 255 -2.11 16.82 7.44
C THR A 255 -1.33 17.35 6.26
N ARG A 256 -0.65 18.46 6.45
CA ARG A 256 0.22 19.08 5.45
C ARG A 256 1.56 19.45 6.09
N ASP A 257 2.63 19.32 5.32
CA ASP A 257 3.99 19.71 5.72
C ASP A 257 4.42 19.11 7.08
N ALA A 258 4.14 17.82 7.27
CA ALA A 258 4.42 17.13 8.52
C ALA A 258 5.84 16.58 8.57
N ALA A 259 6.49 16.69 9.72
CA ALA A 259 7.77 16.03 9.97
C ALA A 259 7.54 14.57 10.36
N ILE A 260 8.30 13.65 9.76
CA ILE A 260 8.31 12.23 10.13
C ILE A 260 9.18 12.10 11.38
N PRO A 261 8.62 11.71 12.54
CA PRO A 261 9.43 11.51 13.74
C PRO A 261 10.43 10.37 13.52
N LYS A 262 11.55 10.42 14.19
CA LYS A 262 12.47 9.29 14.24
C LYS A 262 11.74 8.11 14.90
N GLY A 263 11.81 6.96 14.23
CA GLY A 263 11.02 5.80 14.57
C GLY A 263 11.17 5.37 16.03
N GLY A 264 10.05 5.03 16.64
CA GLY A 264 10.01 4.25 17.86
C GLY A 264 10.35 2.78 17.57
N GLU A 265 10.75 2.04 18.59
CA GLU A 265 11.06 0.61 18.54
C GLU A 265 9.78 -0.25 18.41
N ASP A 266 8.93 0.04 17.41
CA ASP A 266 7.79 -0.84 17.14
C ASP A 266 8.32 -2.13 16.48
N PRO A 267 8.04 -3.31 17.04
CA PRO A 267 8.51 -4.59 16.51
C PRO A 267 8.09 -4.84 15.06
N CYS A 268 7.03 -4.19 14.55
CA CYS A 268 6.61 -4.28 13.15
C CYS A 268 7.63 -3.70 12.17
N PHE A 269 8.51 -2.81 12.63
CA PHE A 269 9.59 -2.21 11.83
C PHE A 269 10.93 -2.94 12.00
N ALA A 270 11.01 -3.93 12.88
CA ALA A 270 12.22 -4.71 13.09
C ALA A 270 12.50 -5.59 11.85
N GLY A 271 13.55 -5.26 11.11
CA GLY A 271 13.95 -6.02 9.92
C GLY A 271 13.69 -5.33 8.58
N LEU A 272 13.42 -4.03 8.58
CA LEU A 272 13.41 -3.18 7.38
C LEU A 272 14.82 -2.82 6.93
#